data_d416cabac703346a71dd3da4045ae874
#
_entry.id   d416cabac703346a71dd3da4045ae874
#
_cell.length_a   1.000
_cell.length_b   1.000
_cell.length_c   1.000
_cell.angle_alpha   90.00
_cell.angle_beta   90.00
_cell.angle_gamma   90.00
#
_symmetry.space_group_name_H-M   'P 1'
#
loop_
_entity.id
_entity.type
_entity.pdbx_description
1 polymer ?
#
loop_
_entity_poly.entity_id
_entity_poly.type
_entity_poly.pdbx_seq_one_letter_code
_entity_poly.pdbx_strand_id
1 'polypeptide(L)'
;MKNACNLIISLCLLSFCITKSLISAELSEENRYWNQWRGPNMDGIYHEADPPINWSETRKDSVNVKWKTKIPGFGHLSPVIWKDRVFLLSAIEVGEKIQSEDIKKTQKELPVWRRLMGKKANRYLRFVILAFDRKSGDIVWERTAVEALPHEGVFKDGSWASASPVTDGDRLLAFFGSYGLYCCDLEGNVQWQKDFGQMDIIYDFGEGCTPMLYGDTVVVNWDHEGQSFIVALDKRTGNEIWRTNRDETTTWSTPIVVTVDGKLQIITSGNRRTRGYNFQSGELLWEAGGLYMNTIPTPVFKDGVVYVASGYQKTVMQAIRVTGAKGDVTDTDAIIWQRQKDVPYTPSLLLYNDVLYGLKSNKGILSCYNPTSGELYYGPQRLPGIKGIFASPVGASGRVYLIGRNGTSVVITSGQSYKVLAENNLNDDFDASPAITRNEIYLRGHKYLYCIAK
;
A
#
# COMPACT_ATOMS: atom_id res chain seq x y z
N MET A 1 52.70 -4.36 43.11
CA MET A 1 51.93 -3.33 42.39
C MET A 1 51.73 -3.60 40.90
N LYS A 2 52.47 -4.53 40.25
CA LYS A 2 52.29 -4.86 38.80
C LYS A 2 51.13 -5.84 38.50
N ASN A 3 50.67 -6.64 39.49
CA ASN A 3 49.63 -7.66 39.28
C ASN A 3 48.20 -7.16 39.47
N ALA A 4 47.99 -6.00 40.10
CA ALA A 4 46.65 -5.42 40.27
C ALA A 4 46.17 -4.65 39.02
N CYS A 5 47.11 -4.10 38.24
CA CYS A 5 46.76 -3.33 37.05
C CYS A 5 46.31 -4.19 35.87
N ASN A 6 46.82 -5.43 35.74
CA ASN A 6 46.45 -6.34 34.68
C ASN A 6 45.05 -6.98 34.89
N LEU A 7 44.58 -7.08 36.15
CA LEU A 7 43.26 -7.64 36.46
C LEU A 7 42.15 -6.63 36.15
N ILE A 8 42.41 -5.35 36.39
CA ILE A 8 41.45 -4.27 36.13
C ILE A 8 41.23 -4.03 34.61
N ILE A 9 42.34 -4.14 33.83
CA ILE A 9 42.26 -4.00 32.36
C ILE A 9 41.50 -5.19 31.72
N SER A 10 41.69 -6.41 32.28
CA SER A 10 40.97 -7.60 31.79
C SER A 10 39.50 -7.57 32.11
N LEU A 11 39.07 -7.05 33.28
CA LEU A 11 37.68 -6.88 33.63
C LEU A 11 36.97 -5.76 32.81
N CYS A 12 37.68 -4.68 32.50
CA CYS A 12 37.14 -3.61 31.65
C CYS A 12 36.97 -4.06 30.19
N LEU A 13 37.83 -4.90 29.67
CA LEU A 13 37.71 -5.45 28.31
C LEU A 13 36.60 -6.50 28.20
N LEU A 14 36.40 -7.32 29.24
CA LEU A 14 35.23 -8.23 29.27
C LEU A 14 33.90 -7.49 29.42
N SER A 15 33.84 -6.42 30.23
CA SER A 15 32.66 -5.60 30.37
C SER A 15 32.27 -4.87 29.06
N PHE A 16 33.27 -4.43 28.26
CA PHE A 16 33.04 -3.78 26.97
C PHE A 16 32.66 -4.75 25.86
N CYS A 17 33.08 -6.02 25.93
CA CYS A 17 32.63 -7.07 24.99
C CYS A 17 31.20 -7.57 25.31
N ILE A 18 30.78 -7.61 26.57
CA ILE A 18 29.44 -8.05 26.98
C ILE A 18 28.39 -6.99 26.62
N THR A 19 28.72 -5.70 26.66
CA THR A 19 27.81 -4.62 26.25
C THR A 19 27.65 -4.49 24.72
N LYS A 20 28.58 -5.00 23.92
CA LYS A 20 28.44 -5.05 22.45
C LYS A 20 27.60 -6.21 21.93
N SER A 21 27.33 -7.24 22.74
CA SER A 21 26.53 -8.40 22.35
C SER A 21 25.03 -8.27 22.70
N LEU A 22 24.58 -7.17 23.30
CA LEU A 22 23.18 -6.99 23.73
C LEU A 22 22.47 -5.82 23.07
N ILE A 23 23.04 -5.24 22.02
CA ILE A 23 22.32 -4.35 21.10
C ILE A 23 22.09 -5.13 19.79
N SER A 24 21.40 -6.26 19.85
CA SER A 24 20.44 -6.56 18.81
C SER A 24 19.28 -5.60 19.11
N ALA A 25 19.17 -4.56 18.31
CA ALA A 25 18.02 -3.69 18.38
C ALA A 25 16.78 -4.59 18.33
N GLU A 26 16.08 -4.74 19.45
CA GLU A 26 14.76 -5.34 19.45
C GLU A 26 13.98 -4.51 18.44
N LEU A 27 13.60 -5.12 17.32
CA LEU A 27 12.73 -4.47 16.36
C LEU A 27 11.54 -3.94 17.14
N SER A 28 11.14 -2.70 16.91
CA SER A 28 9.93 -2.18 17.50
C SER A 28 8.80 -3.17 17.20
N GLU A 29 7.85 -3.34 18.10
CA GLU A 29 6.76 -4.31 17.92
C GLU A 29 6.05 -4.10 16.58
N GLU A 30 5.97 -2.87 16.11
CA GLU A 30 5.41 -2.48 14.81
C GLU A 30 6.13 -3.14 13.63
N ASN A 31 7.45 -3.26 13.67
CA ASN A 31 8.25 -3.86 12.59
C ASN A 31 8.11 -5.39 12.50
N ARG A 32 7.41 -6.02 13.46
CA ARG A 32 7.18 -7.47 13.49
C ARG A 32 5.93 -7.91 12.73
N TYR A 33 5.12 -6.94 12.23
CA TYR A 33 3.84 -7.23 11.59
C TYR A 33 3.63 -6.37 10.33
N TRP A 34 2.76 -6.83 9.45
CA TRP A 34 2.35 -6.07 8.26
C TRP A 34 1.19 -5.14 8.62
N ASN A 35 1.50 -4.09 9.33
CA ASN A 35 0.55 -3.24 10.07
C ASN A 35 -0.10 -2.12 9.25
N GLN A 36 0.32 -1.95 7.99
CA GLN A 36 -0.20 -0.94 7.07
C GLN A 36 0.07 -1.31 5.60
N TRP A 37 -0.41 -0.47 4.69
CA TRP A 37 -0.13 -0.59 3.26
C TRP A 37 1.37 -0.71 3.00
N ARG A 38 1.76 -1.76 2.27
CA ARG A 38 3.15 -2.12 1.94
C ARG A 38 4.04 -2.42 3.16
N GLY A 39 3.45 -2.79 4.28
CA GLY A 39 4.16 -3.27 5.45
C GLY A 39 4.74 -2.17 6.36
N PRO A 40 5.52 -2.55 7.37
CA PRO A 40 5.92 -1.63 8.43
C PRO A 40 6.75 -0.44 7.95
N ASN A 41 7.55 -0.62 6.89
CA ASN A 41 8.37 0.43 6.29
C ASN A 41 7.73 1.06 5.04
N MET A 42 6.51 0.69 4.67
CA MET A 42 5.80 1.17 3.47
C MET A 42 6.57 0.88 2.15
N ASP A 43 7.52 -0.04 2.15
CA ASP A 43 8.40 -0.37 1.03
C ASP A 43 8.03 -1.67 0.29
N GLY A 44 7.12 -2.47 0.87
CA GLY A 44 6.72 -3.77 0.32
C GLY A 44 7.66 -4.91 0.67
N ILE A 45 8.51 -4.76 1.69
CA ILE A 45 9.52 -5.74 2.08
C ILE A 45 9.28 -6.22 3.51
N TYR A 46 9.46 -7.51 3.73
CA TYR A 46 9.58 -8.07 5.07
C TYR A 46 10.86 -8.88 5.18
N HIS A 47 11.88 -8.30 5.81
CA HIS A 47 13.24 -8.83 5.81
C HIS A 47 13.39 -10.16 6.56
N GLU A 48 12.61 -10.39 7.62
CA GLU A 48 12.74 -11.53 8.53
C GLU A 48 11.82 -12.71 8.18
N ALA A 49 11.06 -12.62 7.08
CA ALA A 49 10.14 -13.67 6.68
C ALA A 49 10.77 -14.70 5.75
N ASP A 50 10.40 -15.96 5.91
CA ASP A 50 10.66 -17.04 4.95
C ASP A 50 9.35 -17.72 4.53
N PRO A 51 8.44 -17.00 3.83
CA PRO A 51 7.17 -17.56 3.43
C PRO A 51 7.32 -18.65 2.36
N PRO A 52 6.30 -19.51 2.16
CA PRO A 52 6.32 -20.57 1.15
C PRO A 52 6.62 -20.04 -0.25
N ILE A 53 7.34 -20.84 -1.04
CA ILE A 53 7.55 -20.60 -2.46
C ILE A 53 6.40 -21.23 -3.27
N ASN A 54 5.91 -22.41 -2.83
CA ASN A 54 4.89 -23.17 -3.52
C ASN A 54 3.60 -23.20 -2.75
N TRP A 55 2.48 -22.99 -3.45
CA TRP A 55 1.12 -23.22 -2.97
C TRP A 55 0.19 -23.53 -4.12
N SER A 56 -0.87 -24.26 -3.84
CA SER A 56 -1.90 -24.53 -4.83
C SER A 56 -3.22 -24.92 -4.16
N GLU A 57 -4.29 -24.69 -4.89
CA GLU A 57 -5.61 -25.19 -4.55
C GLU A 57 -6.17 -25.97 -5.76
N THR A 58 -6.43 -27.25 -5.56
CA THR A 58 -7.12 -28.09 -6.53
C THR A 58 -8.45 -28.57 -5.94
N ARG A 59 -9.30 -29.22 -6.74
CA ARG A 59 -10.57 -29.78 -6.24
C ARG A 59 -10.38 -30.87 -5.18
N LYS A 60 -9.21 -31.47 -5.10
CA LYS A 60 -8.94 -32.63 -4.24
C LYS A 60 -7.89 -32.35 -3.17
N ASP A 61 -7.03 -31.37 -3.40
CA ASP A 61 -5.85 -31.11 -2.55
C ASP A 61 -5.48 -29.65 -2.50
N SER A 62 -4.94 -29.22 -1.37
CA SER A 62 -4.32 -27.90 -1.23
C SER A 62 -2.92 -28.04 -0.67
N VAL A 63 -1.96 -27.30 -1.25
CA VAL A 63 -0.58 -27.25 -0.78
C VAL A 63 -0.32 -25.90 -0.16
N ASN A 64 0.15 -25.88 1.08
CA ASN A 64 0.50 -24.67 1.83
C ASN A 64 -0.64 -23.63 1.97
N VAL A 65 -1.88 -24.00 1.74
CA VAL A 65 -3.05 -23.19 2.09
C VAL A 65 -3.46 -23.58 3.51
N LYS A 66 -3.01 -22.81 4.49
CA LYS A 66 -3.29 -23.06 5.92
C LYS A 66 -4.78 -22.94 6.23
N TRP A 67 -5.40 -21.91 5.71
CA TRP A 67 -6.84 -21.69 5.74
C TRP A 67 -7.28 -20.74 4.63
N LYS A 68 -8.57 -20.78 4.29
CA LYS A 68 -9.26 -19.78 3.49
C LYS A 68 -10.63 -19.50 4.07
N THR A 69 -11.01 -18.23 4.12
CA THR A 69 -12.28 -17.80 4.69
C THR A 69 -13.00 -16.89 3.73
N LYS A 70 -14.30 -17.15 3.54
CA LYS A 70 -15.14 -16.32 2.67
C LYS A 70 -15.26 -14.91 3.25
N ILE A 71 -14.99 -13.90 2.42
CA ILE A 71 -15.10 -12.48 2.82
C ILE A 71 -16.50 -11.98 2.49
N PRO A 72 -17.23 -11.36 3.45
CA PRO A 72 -18.46 -10.66 3.14
C PRO A 72 -18.18 -9.40 2.33
N GLY A 73 -18.95 -9.17 1.25
CA GLY A 73 -18.80 -7.99 0.39
C GLY A 73 -17.57 -7.99 -0.51
N PHE A 74 -17.14 -6.81 -0.93
CA PHE A 74 -16.10 -6.62 -1.94
C PHE A 74 -15.14 -5.49 -1.56
N GLY A 75 -13.86 -5.63 -1.98
CA GLY A 75 -12.81 -4.62 -1.76
C GLY A 75 -11.47 -5.06 -2.35
N HIS A 76 -10.59 -4.11 -2.66
CA HIS A 76 -9.26 -4.36 -3.27
C HIS A 76 -8.07 -4.04 -2.36
N LEU A 77 -8.33 -3.77 -1.11
CA LEU A 77 -7.30 -3.44 -0.13
C LEU A 77 -6.39 -4.62 0.22
N SER A 78 -5.17 -4.33 0.62
CA SER A 78 -4.26 -5.34 1.19
C SER A 78 -4.65 -5.67 2.62
N PRO A 79 -4.52 -6.95 3.06
CA PRO A 79 -4.66 -7.32 4.44
C PRO A 79 -3.66 -6.60 5.34
N VAL A 80 -4.08 -6.30 6.57
CA VAL A 80 -3.21 -5.76 7.61
C VAL A 80 -3.17 -6.75 8.77
N ILE A 81 -1.98 -7.02 9.26
CA ILE A 81 -1.74 -8.04 10.27
C ILE A 81 -1.15 -7.39 11.52
N TRP A 82 -1.74 -7.71 12.67
CA TRP A 82 -1.20 -7.35 13.97
C TRP A 82 -1.41 -8.49 14.97
N LYS A 83 -0.33 -9.02 15.53
CA LYS A 83 -0.34 -10.14 16.46
C LYS A 83 -1.15 -11.33 15.93
N ASP A 84 -2.28 -11.60 16.57
CA ASP A 84 -3.19 -12.71 16.28
C ASP A 84 -4.41 -12.29 15.43
N ARG A 85 -4.39 -11.09 14.87
CA ARG A 85 -5.49 -10.54 14.04
C ARG A 85 -5.04 -10.24 12.62
N VAL A 86 -5.99 -10.41 11.70
CA VAL A 86 -5.92 -9.91 10.33
C VAL A 86 -7.11 -8.99 10.10
N PHE A 87 -6.86 -7.77 9.63
CA PHE A 87 -7.89 -6.76 9.40
C PHE A 87 -8.12 -6.53 7.92
N LEU A 88 -9.39 -6.40 7.54
CA LEU A 88 -9.83 -6.02 6.20
C LEU A 88 -10.95 -4.96 6.30
N LEU A 89 -11.09 -4.17 5.22
CA LEU A 89 -12.28 -3.36 4.98
C LEU A 89 -13.10 -4.01 3.85
N SER A 90 -14.41 -3.82 3.85
CA SER A 90 -15.28 -4.35 2.80
C SER A 90 -16.52 -3.49 2.61
N ALA A 91 -17.10 -3.52 1.41
CA ALA A 91 -18.37 -2.90 1.09
C ALA A 91 -19.37 -4.00 0.72
N ILE A 92 -20.46 -4.10 1.48
CA ILE A 92 -21.48 -5.14 1.36
C ILE A 92 -22.75 -4.50 0.79
N GLU A 93 -23.24 -5.00 -0.34
CA GLU A 93 -24.54 -4.57 -0.87
C GLU A 93 -25.67 -4.99 0.07
N VAL A 94 -26.56 -4.04 0.40
CA VAL A 94 -27.71 -4.26 1.28
C VAL A 94 -28.98 -3.69 0.69
N GLY A 95 -30.14 -4.19 1.15
CA GLY A 95 -31.46 -3.75 0.70
C GLY A 95 -31.80 -4.16 -0.73
N GLU A 96 -32.90 -3.61 -1.23
CA GLU A 96 -33.38 -3.82 -2.60
C GLU A 96 -32.69 -2.92 -3.60
N LYS A 97 -32.78 -3.26 -4.89
CA LYS A 97 -32.28 -2.38 -5.96
C LYS A 97 -33.06 -1.08 -5.99
N ILE A 98 -32.34 0.01 -5.99
CA ILE A 98 -32.90 1.36 -6.10
C ILE A 98 -33.31 1.61 -7.56
N GLN A 99 -34.44 2.25 -7.76
CA GLN A 99 -34.92 2.59 -9.11
C GLN A 99 -34.01 3.59 -9.78
N SER A 100 -33.86 3.49 -11.09
CA SER A 100 -32.92 4.30 -11.88
C SER A 100 -33.17 5.81 -11.75
N GLU A 101 -34.42 6.23 -11.49
CA GLU A 101 -34.77 7.65 -11.30
C GLU A 101 -34.20 8.21 -9.98
N ASP A 102 -34.19 7.43 -8.92
CA ASP A 102 -33.64 7.85 -7.63
C ASP A 102 -32.12 7.84 -7.62
N ILE A 103 -31.50 6.92 -8.37
CA ILE A 103 -30.06 6.93 -8.59
C ILE A 103 -29.62 8.21 -9.31
N LYS A 104 -30.37 8.68 -10.30
CA LYS A 104 -30.09 9.93 -11.03
C LYS A 104 -30.11 11.17 -10.14
N LYS A 105 -30.90 11.16 -9.07
CA LYS A 105 -30.97 12.29 -8.11
C LYS A 105 -29.73 12.36 -7.21
N THR A 106 -29.05 11.22 -6.96
CA THR A 106 -27.94 11.12 -6.02
C THR A 106 -26.59 11.01 -6.69
N GLN A 107 -26.51 10.54 -7.94
CA GLN A 107 -25.29 10.33 -8.69
C GLN A 107 -25.26 11.17 -9.95
N LYS A 108 -24.09 11.79 -10.26
CA LYS A 108 -23.89 12.60 -11.47
C LYS A 108 -24.24 11.82 -12.73
N GLU A 109 -24.88 12.47 -13.71
CA GLU A 109 -25.04 11.91 -15.04
C GLU A 109 -23.69 11.94 -15.78
N LEU A 110 -23.20 10.75 -16.14
CA LEU A 110 -21.96 10.62 -16.87
C LEU A 110 -22.20 10.50 -18.38
N PRO A 111 -21.31 11.01 -19.22
CA PRO A 111 -21.31 10.73 -20.66
C PRO A 111 -21.36 9.23 -20.95
N VAL A 112 -21.97 8.84 -22.08
CA VAL A 112 -22.20 7.43 -22.45
C VAL A 112 -20.92 6.60 -22.41
N TRP A 113 -19.80 7.10 -22.91
CA TRP A 113 -18.51 6.40 -22.92
C TRP A 113 -17.93 6.16 -21.50
N ARG A 114 -18.21 7.06 -20.54
CA ARG A 114 -17.84 6.88 -19.13
C ARG A 114 -18.66 5.79 -18.46
N ARG A 115 -19.97 5.72 -18.78
CA ARG A 115 -20.86 4.66 -18.25
C ARG A 115 -20.39 3.25 -18.62
N LEU A 116 -19.67 3.10 -19.74
CA LEU A 116 -19.11 1.82 -20.17
C LEU A 116 -17.82 1.42 -19.39
N MET A 117 -17.16 2.37 -18.76
CA MET A 117 -15.90 2.14 -18.03
C MET A 117 -16.10 1.97 -16.52
N GLY A 118 -17.26 2.35 -15.98
CA GLY A 118 -17.55 2.31 -14.56
C GLY A 118 -18.78 1.49 -14.23
N LYS A 119 -18.96 1.20 -12.96
CA LYS A 119 -20.22 0.66 -12.39
C LYS A 119 -20.75 1.64 -11.36
N LYS A 120 -22.06 1.87 -11.38
CA LYS A 120 -22.77 2.64 -10.36
C LYS A 120 -23.31 1.71 -9.30
N ALA A 121 -23.30 2.16 -8.04
CA ALA A 121 -24.04 1.48 -7.01
C ALA A 121 -25.55 1.65 -7.27
N ASN A 122 -26.27 0.57 -7.27
CA ASN A 122 -27.74 0.55 -7.36
C ASN A 122 -28.40 -0.03 -6.11
N ARG A 123 -27.63 -0.14 -5.03
CA ARG A 123 -28.01 -0.55 -3.68
C ARG A 123 -27.28 0.30 -2.68
N TYR A 124 -27.79 0.38 -1.47
CA TYR A 124 -27.01 0.85 -0.34
C TYR A 124 -25.81 -0.09 -0.12
N LEU A 125 -24.70 0.47 0.31
CA LEU A 125 -23.51 -0.27 0.72
C LEU A 125 -23.31 -0.09 2.22
N ARG A 126 -23.14 -1.21 2.90
CA ARG A 126 -22.69 -1.25 4.28
C ARG A 126 -21.15 -1.39 4.26
N PHE A 127 -20.48 -0.35 4.69
CA PHE A 127 -19.03 -0.30 4.81
C PHE A 127 -18.63 -0.92 6.14
N VAL A 128 -17.82 -1.97 6.10
CA VAL A 128 -17.50 -2.77 7.28
C VAL A 128 -16.01 -2.93 7.49
N ILE A 129 -15.64 -3.01 8.76
CA ILE A 129 -14.33 -3.40 9.25
C ILE A 129 -14.45 -4.84 9.70
N LEU A 130 -13.53 -5.70 9.27
CA LEU A 130 -13.50 -7.13 9.57
C LEU A 130 -12.21 -7.47 10.32
N ALA A 131 -12.31 -8.22 11.39
CA ALA A 131 -11.16 -8.84 12.04
C ALA A 131 -11.28 -10.36 11.98
N PHE A 132 -10.19 -10.99 11.57
CA PHE A 132 -10.06 -12.44 11.49
C PHE A 132 -9.05 -12.93 12.53
N ASP A 133 -9.31 -14.09 13.11
CA ASP A 133 -8.29 -14.81 13.87
C ASP A 133 -7.19 -15.30 12.92
N ARG A 134 -5.96 -14.93 13.20
CA ARG A 134 -4.81 -15.26 12.35
C ARG A 134 -4.52 -16.76 12.27
N LYS A 135 -4.83 -17.51 13.33
CA LYS A 135 -4.53 -18.93 13.42
C LYS A 135 -5.56 -19.79 12.67
N SER A 136 -6.84 -19.49 12.87
CA SER A 136 -7.95 -20.28 12.32
C SER A 136 -8.53 -19.69 11.03
N GLY A 137 -8.42 -18.37 10.82
CA GLY A 137 -9.08 -17.66 9.74
C GLY A 137 -10.53 -17.28 10.03
N ASP A 138 -11.06 -17.58 11.20
CA ASP A 138 -12.45 -17.25 11.55
C ASP A 138 -12.64 -15.75 11.70
N ILE A 139 -13.82 -15.24 11.30
CA ILE A 139 -14.19 -13.85 11.58
C ILE A 139 -14.46 -13.72 13.08
N VAL A 140 -13.62 -12.92 13.76
CA VAL A 140 -13.75 -12.66 15.20
C VAL A 140 -14.84 -11.61 15.45
N TRP A 141 -14.84 -10.56 14.63
CA TRP A 141 -15.86 -9.54 14.65
C TRP A 141 -16.01 -8.84 13.30
N GLU A 142 -17.20 -8.33 13.07
CA GLU A 142 -17.57 -7.43 11.98
C GLU A 142 -18.15 -6.15 12.58
N ARG A 143 -17.66 -5.00 12.16
CA ARG A 143 -18.16 -3.70 12.60
C ARG A 143 -18.61 -2.88 11.39
N THR A 144 -19.88 -2.49 11.37
CA THR A 144 -20.38 -1.52 10.40
C THR A 144 -19.88 -0.13 10.79
N ALA A 145 -19.15 0.51 9.87
CA ALA A 145 -18.74 1.89 10.00
C ALA A 145 -19.89 2.83 9.58
N VAL A 146 -20.43 2.61 8.39
CA VAL A 146 -21.54 3.40 7.85
C VAL A 146 -22.33 2.59 6.81
N GLU A 147 -23.60 2.92 6.64
CA GLU A 147 -24.43 2.46 5.52
C GLU A 147 -24.82 3.67 4.67
N ALA A 148 -24.49 3.66 3.39
CA ALA A 148 -24.73 4.76 2.48
C ALA A 148 -25.01 4.30 1.06
N LEU A 149 -25.75 5.09 0.30
CA LEU A 149 -25.78 4.99 -1.16
C LEU A 149 -24.60 5.78 -1.71
N PRO A 150 -23.65 5.15 -2.41
CA PRO A 150 -22.52 5.87 -2.97
C PRO A 150 -22.93 7.01 -3.89
N HIS A 151 -22.36 8.20 -3.67
CA HIS A 151 -22.61 9.40 -4.49
C HIS A 151 -21.93 9.31 -5.85
N GLU A 152 -20.92 8.46 -5.99
CA GLU A 152 -20.20 8.20 -7.23
C GLU A 152 -20.09 6.70 -7.52
N GLY A 153 -19.84 6.38 -8.78
CA GLY A 153 -19.50 5.03 -9.22
C GLY A 153 -18.06 4.64 -8.87
N VAL A 154 -17.67 3.48 -9.38
CA VAL A 154 -16.26 3.04 -9.38
C VAL A 154 -15.90 2.50 -10.75
N PHE A 155 -14.61 2.44 -11.08
CA PHE A 155 -14.14 1.73 -12.27
C PHE A 155 -14.71 0.30 -12.29
N LYS A 156 -15.00 -0.24 -13.49
CA LYS A 156 -15.62 -1.58 -13.63
C LYS A 156 -14.90 -2.69 -12.84
N ASP A 157 -13.58 -2.60 -12.75
CA ASP A 157 -12.73 -3.50 -11.97
C ASP A 157 -12.35 -2.87 -10.60
N GLY A 158 -13.01 -1.80 -10.16
CA GLY A 158 -12.78 -1.10 -8.91
C GLY A 158 -13.71 -1.55 -7.78
N SER A 159 -13.48 -1.01 -6.58
CA SER A 159 -14.32 -1.22 -5.41
C SER A 159 -14.51 0.06 -4.60
N TRP A 160 -15.57 0.12 -3.78
CA TRP A 160 -15.80 1.21 -2.82
C TRP A 160 -15.04 1.02 -1.50
N ALA A 161 -14.26 -0.07 -1.37
CA ALA A 161 -13.39 -0.33 -0.22
C ALA A 161 -11.99 -0.70 -0.75
N SER A 162 -11.23 0.31 -1.19
CA SER A 162 -9.91 0.11 -1.80
C SER A 162 -8.75 0.54 -0.90
N ALA A 163 -8.99 1.42 0.09
CA ALA A 163 -7.98 1.79 1.08
C ALA A 163 -7.73 0.65 2.06
N SER A 164 -6.47 0.38 2.38
CA SER A 164 -6.10 -0.60 3.41
C SER A 164 -6.34 -0.04 4.82
N PRO A 165 -6.72 -0.86 5.81
CA PRO A 165 -6.67 -0.43 7.19
C PRO A 165 -5.22 -0.16 7.62
N VAL A 166 -5.04 0.52 8.75
CA VAL A 166 -3.72 0.79 9.33
C VAL A 166 -3.81 0.62 10.85
N THR A 167 -2.81 0.01 11.48
CA THR A 167 -2.77 -0.13 12.93
C THR A 167 -1.35 -0.01 13.49
N ASP A 168 -1.23 0.47 14.70
CA ASP A 168 0.00 0.43 15.53
C ASP A 168 -0.15 -0.50 16.74
N GLY A 169 -1.30 -1.20 16.82
CA GLY A 169 -1.61 -2.10 17.93
C GLY A 169 -2.35 -1.46 19.10
N ASP A 170 -2.48 -0.13 19.10
CA ASP A 170 -3.35 0.63 20.03
C ASP A 170 -4.62 1.11 19.30
N ARG A 171 -4.47 1.54 18.06
CA ARG A 171 -5.56 2.03 17.20
C ARG A 171 -5.60 1.28 15.88
N LEU A 172 -6.81 1.12 15.37
CA LEU A 172 -7.12 0.63 14.03
C LEU A 172 -7.83 1.73 13.25
N LEU A 173 -7.22 2.17 12.15
CA LEU A 173 -7.78 3.18 11.26
C LEU A 173 -8.42 2.51 10.06
N ALA A 174 -9.66 2.86 9.77
CA ALA A 174 -10.44 2.39 8.64
C ALA A 174 -10.92 3.60 7.82
N PHE A 175 -10.45 3.71 6.58
CA PHE A 175 -10.78 4.83 5.71
C PHE A 175 -11.62 4.36 4.52
N PHE A 176 -12.78 4.98 4.38
CA PHE A 176 -13.72 4.73 3.30
C PHE A 176 -13.92 5.97 2.41
N GLY A 177 -12.88 6.80 2.31
CA GLY A 177 -12.92 8.01 1.50
C GLY A 177 -14.02 8.96 1.94
N SER A 178 -14.92 9.31 1.02
CA SER A 178 -16.07 10.18 1.25
C SER A 178 -17.08 9.65 2.27
N TYR A 179 -16.93 8.40 2.73
CA TYR A 179 -17.79 7.79 3.77
C TYR A 179 -17.11 7.81 5.14
N GLY A 180 -15.98 8.50 5.28
CA GLY A 180 -15.33 8.82 6.53
C GLY A 180 -14.10 8.01 6.87
N LEU A 181 -13.33 8.54 7.82
CA LEU A 181 -12.23 7.89 8.51
C LEU A 181 -12.70 7.53 9.92
N TYR A 182 -12.54 6.26 10.27
CA TYR A 182 -12.92 5.71 11.57
C TYR A 182 -11.67 5.24 12.30
N CYS A 183 -11.52 5.63 13.56
CA CYS A 183 -10.52 5.11 14.46
C CYS A 183 -11.19 4.23 15.49
N CYS A 184 -10.75 2.99 15.57
CA CYS A 184 -11.25 1.99 16.50
C CYS A 184 -10.14 1.50 17.42
N ASP A 185 -10.51 0.87 18.55
CA ASP A 185 -9.64 -0.07 19.23
C ASP A 185 -9.54 -1.39 18.43
N LEU A 186 -8.73 -2.34 18.88
CA LEU A 186 -8.55 -3.61 18.16
C LEU A 186 -9.76 -4.57 18.31
N GLU A 187 -10.69 -4.26 19.19
CA GLU A 187 -11.97 -4.95 19.39
C GLU A 187 -13.07 -4.36 18.48
N GLY A 188 -12.75 -3.31 17.70
CA GLY A 188 -13.63 -2.67 16.74
C GLY A 188 -14.58 -1.63 17.36
N ASN A 189 -14.33 -1.17 18.59
CA ASN A 189 -15.11 -0.08 19.17
C ASN A 189 -14.60 1.27 18.64
N VAL A 190 -15.50 2.04 18.02
CA VAL A 190 -15.16 3.35 17.46
C VAL A 190 -14.82 4.32 18.59
N GLN A 191 -13.63 4.91 18.52
CA GLN A 191 -13.11 5.91 19.44
C GLN A 191 -13.41 7.33 18.94
N TRP A 192 -13.23 7.55 17.64
CA TRP A 192 -13.59 8.78 16.95
C TRP A 192 -13.80 8.49 15.45
N GLN A 193 -14.47 9.43 14.80
CA GLN A 193 -14.64 9.43 13.34
C GLN A 193 -14.42 10.83 12.78
N LYS A 194 -14.00 10.91 11.52
CA LYS A 194 -13.76 12.17 10.80
C LYS A 194 -14.42 12.11 9.42
N ASP A 195 -15.22 13.10 9.13
CA ASP A 195 -15.76 13.35 7.80
C ASP A 195 -14.98 14.49 7.15
N PHE A 196 -14.52 14.28 5.92
CA PHE A 196 -13.81 15.29 5.12
C PHE A 196 -14.70 15.85 3.99
N GLY A 197 -15.93 15.41 3.88
CA GLY A 197 -16.84 15.70 2.78
C GLY A 197 -16.81 14.66 1.67
N GLN A 198 -17.22 15.03 0.49
CA GLN A 198 -17.29 14.15 -0.68
C GLN A 198 -16.19 14.48 -1.68
N MET A 199 -15.47 13.48 -2.15
CA MET A 199 -14.55 13.60 -3.28
C MET A 199 -15.33 13.65 -4.59
N ASP A 200 -14.79 14.35 -5.57
CA ASP A 200 -15.20 14.29 -6.96
C ASP A 200 -14.07 13.59 -7.73
N ILE A 201 -14.23 12.31 -7.99
CA ILE A 201 -13.18 11.49 -8.59
C ILE A 201 -13.28 11.50 -10.11
N ILE A 202 -12.14 11.69 -10.78
CA ILE A 202 -12.07 11.67 -12.24
C ILE A 202 -12.76 10.41 -12.80
N TYR A 203 -13.73 10.62 -13.70
CA TYR A 203 -14.46 9.54 -14.37
C TYR A 203 -15.26 8.61 -13.46
N ASP A 204 -15.54 8.97 -12.22
CA ASP A 204 -16.12 8.08 -11.20
C ASP A 204 -15.33 6.75 -11.06
N PHE A 205 -14.00 6.83 -11.05
CA PHE A 205 -13.17 5.61 -10.96
C PHE A 205 -13.03 5.08 -9.53
N GLY A 206 -13.58 5.80 -8.56
CA GLY A 206 -13.59 5.42 -7.16
C GLY A 206 -12.34 5.89 -6.41
N GLU A 207 -12.45 5.88 -5.11
CA GLU A 207 -11.45 6.34 -4.16
C GLU A 207 -10.53 5.20 -3.73
N GLY A 208 -9.26 5.46 -3.39
CA GLY A 208 -8.34 4.35 -3.11
C GLY A 208 -7.05 4.71 -2.36
N CYS A 209 -6.88 5.97 -1.96
CA CYS A 209 -5.72 6.35 -1.15
C CYS A 209 -5.84 5.78 0.27
N THR A 210 -4.78 5.14 0.77
CA THR A 210 -4.72 4.63 2.15
C THR A 210 -4.21 5.74 3.07
N PRO A 211 -4.80 5.95 4.28
CA PRO A 211 -4.20 6.81 5.29
C PRO A 211 -2.87 6.22 5.76
N MET A 212 -1.99 7.06 6.23
CA MET A 212 -0.69 6.66 6.77
C MET A 212 -0.65 6.97 8.26
N LEU A 213 -0.07 6.07 9.05
CA LEU A 213 0.14 6.25 10.49
C LEU A 213 1.63 6.22 10.79
N TYR A 214 2.12 7.25 11.48
CA TYR A 214 3.49 7.33 11.96
C TYR A 214 3.52 7.97 13.36
N GLY A 215 3.92 7.20 14.36
CA GLY A 215 3.83 7.62 15.75
C GLY A 215 2.40 7.96 16.16
N ASP A 216 2.17 9.16 16.67
CA ASP A 216 0.84 9.65 17.07
C ASP A 216 0.13 10.45 15.96
N THR A 217 0.62 10.42 14.72
CA THR A 217 0.09 11.23 13.62
C THR A 217 -0.50 10.37 12.51
N VAL A 218 -1.73 10.66 12.13
CA VAL A 218 -2.43 10.09 10.96
C VAL A 218 -2.37 11.12 9.83
N VAL A 219 -1.90 10.71 8.65
CA VAL A 219 -1.89 11.57 7.47
C VAL A 219 -2.88 11.06 6.43
N VAL A 220 -3.71 11.94 5.93
CA VAL A 220 -4.65 11.67 4.84
C VAL A 220 -4.32 12.57 3.65
N ASN A 221 -4.12 11.96 2.49
CA ASN A 221 -4.03 12.65 1.21
C ASN A 221 -5.42 12.65 0.57
N TRP A 222 -5.97 13.84 0.33
CA TRP A 222 -7.33 14.06 -0.19
C TRP A 222 -7.25 14.74 -1.56
N ASP A 223 -6.80 13.99 -2.55
CA ASP A 223 -6.65 14.48 -3.93
C ASP A 223 -7.87 14.09 -4.79
N HIS A 224 -8.58 15.09 -5.31
CA HIS A 224 -9.77 14.91 -6.15
C HIS A 224 -9.96 16.08 -7.13
N GLU A 225 -11.01 16.10 -7.93
CA GLU A 225 -11.25 17.17 -8.91
C GLU A 225 -11.76 18.49 -8.26
N GLY A 226 -12.06 18.49 -6.95
CA GLY A 226 -12.36 19.69 -6.17
C GLY A 226 -11.13 20.27 -5.49
N GLN A 227 -11.30 20.85 -4.30
CA GLN A 227 -10.19 21.40 -3.50
C GLN A 227 -9.42 20.27 -2.82
N SER A 228 -8.30 19.90 -3.37
CA SER A 228 -7.39 18.91 -2.80
C SER A 228 -6.62 19.46 -1.61
N PHE A 229 -6.28 18.56 -0.67
CA PHE A 229 -5.44 18.88 0.49
C PHE A 229 -4.71 17.64 1.02
N ILE A 230 -3.71 17.87 1.84
CA ILE A 230 -3.12 16.87 2.72
C ILE A 230 -3.32 17.34 4.17
N VAL A 231 -3.65 16.43 5.08
CA VAL A 231 -3.97 16.75 6.47
C VAL A 231 -3.31 15.77 7.41
N ALA A 232 -2.78 16.28 8.52
CA ALA A 232 -2.33 15.48 9.65
C ALA A 232 -3.31 15.60 10.81
N LEU A 233 -3.63 14.46 11.42
CA LEU A 233 -4.53 14.36 12.56
C LEU A 233 -3.78 13.74 13.75
N ASP A 234 -4.15 14.15 14.94
CA ASP A 234 -3.79 13.45 16.17
C ASP A 234 -4.50 12.08 16.20
N LYS A 235 -3.76 11.01 16.34
CA LYS A 235 -4.26 9.63 16.33
C LYS A 235 -5.30 9.35 17.40
N ARG A 236 -5.20 9.98 18.56
CA ARG A 236 -6.04 9.71 19.73
C ARG A 236 -7.37 10.41 19.66
N THR A 237 -7.40 11.60 19.06
CA THR A 237 -8.56 12.48 19.08
C THR A 237 -9.21 12.72 17.73
N GLY A 238 -8.48 12.49 16.61
CA GLY A 238 -8.92 12.83 15.26
C GLY A 238 -8.89 14.34 14.96
N ASN A 239 -8.36 15.16 15.90
CA ASN A 239 -8.22 16.59 15.68
C ASN A 239 -7.12 16.90 14.67
N GLU A 240 -7.35 17.92 13.84
CA GLU A 240 -6.35 18.36 12.88
C GLU A 240 -5.17 19.02 13.59
N ILE A 241 -3.96 18.53 13.27
CA ILE A 241 -2.70 19.14 13.69
C ILE A 241 -2.33 20.25 12.71
N TRP A 242 -2.41 19.92 11.41
CA TRP A 242 -2.23 20.87 10.31
C TRP A 242 -2.95 20.40 9.05
N ARG A 243 -3.23 21.32 8.14
CA ARG A 243 -3.79 21.07 6.80
C ARG A 243 -3.09 21.93 5.78
N THR A 244 -2.72 21.36 4.64
CA THR A 244 -2.11 22.07 3.53
C THR A 244 -2.92 21.83 2.26
N ASN A 245 -3.41 22.90 1.65
CA ASN A 245 -4.11 22.85 0.37
C ASN A 245 -3.14 22.42 -0.74
N ARG A 246 -3.66 21.68 -1.71
CA ARG A 246 -2.94 21.16 -2.85
C ARG A 246 -3.65 21.57 -4.14
N ASP A 247 -2.89 21.88 -5.17
CA ASP A 247 -3.38 22.14 -6.53
C ASP A 247 -3.35 20.86 -7.40
N GLU A 248 -3.60 19.69 -6.77
CA GLU A 248 -3.68 18.40 -7.46
C GLU A 248 -5.11 18.08 -7.89
N THR A 249 -5.20 17.21 -8.87
CA THR A 249 -6.42 16.51 -9.28
C THR A 249 -6.40 15.09 -8.71
N THR A 250 -7.39 14.27 -9.06
CA THR A 250 -7.52 12.89 -8.56
C THR A 250 -6.23 12.09 -8.64
N THR A 251 -5.76 11.58 -7.51
CA THR A 251 -4.68 10.60 -7.41
C THR A 251 -5.07 9.47 -6.46
N TRP A 252 -4.42 8.31 -6.63
CA TRP A 252 -4.65 7.14 -5.77
C TRP A 252 -3.38 6.71 -5.02
N SER A 253 -2.31 7.50 -5.15
CA SER A 253 -1.02 7.21 -4.52
C SER A 253 -1.07 7.45 -3.03
N THR A 254 -0.73 6.42 -2.26
CA THR A 254 -0.58 6.55 -0.80
C THR A 254 0.72 7.29 -0.47
N PRO A 255 0.71 8.30 0.42
CA PRO A 255 1.91 8.97 0.91
C PRO A 255 2.85 8.01 1.65
N ILE A 256 4.13 8.37 1.70
CA ILE A 256 5.11 7.71 2.57
C ILE A 256 5.75 8.71 3.53
N VAL A 257 6.18 8.23 4.69
CA VAL A 257 7.05 9.01 5.61
C VAL A 257 8.46 8.51 5.53
N VAL A 258 9.39 9.41 5.39
CA VAL A 258 10.82 9.12 5.27
C VAL A 258 11.65 10.12 6.08
N THR A 259 12.85 9.71 6.47
CA THR A 259 13.84 10.62 7.06
C THR A 259 14.78 11.09 5.96
N VAL A 260 14.81 12.41 5.71
CA VAL A 260 15.71 13.07 4.79
C VAL A 260 16.48 14.12 5.56
N ASP A 261 17.81 14.11 5.49
CA ASP A 261 18.71 15.05 6.19
C ASP A 261 18.37 15.18 7.70
N GLY A 262 18.05 14.04 8.35
CA GLY A 262 17.70 13.96 9.76
C GLY A 262 16.31 14.51 10.12
N LYS A 263 15.48 14.87 9.13
CA LYS A 263 14.12 15.40 9.33
C LYS A 263 13.08 14.46 8.69
N LEU A 264 11.95 14.27 9.37
CA LEU A 264 10.82 13.55 8.82
C LEU A 264 10.14 14.38 7.75
N GLN A 265 9.90 13.75 6.60
CA GLN A 265 9.15 14.32 5.48
C GLN A 265 8.05 13.35 5.05
N ILE A 266 6.92 13.92 4.59
CA ILE A 266 5.88 13.18 3.89
C ILE A 266 6.10 13.38 2.40
N ILE A 267 6.22 12.27 1.65
CA ILE A 267 6.34 12.32 0.19
C ILE A 267 5.05 11.83 -0.45
N THR A 268 4.50 12.62 -1.37
CA THR A 268 3.31 12.31 -2.15
C THR A 268 3.64 12.31 -3.64
N SER A 269 3.07 11.39 -4.40
CA SER A 269 3.03 11.46 -5.86
C SER A 269 1.68 12.00 -6.32
N GLY A 270 1.69 13.04 -7.15
CA GLY A 270 0.50 13.63 -7.74
C GLY A 270 0.54 13.63 -9.26
N ASN A 271 -0.57 13.99 -9.91
CA ASN A 271 -0.64 14.09 -11.36
C ASN A 271 0.21 15.25 -11.91
N ARG A 272 0.31 16.29 -11.13
CA ARG A 272 1.11 17.47 -11.50
C ARG A 272 2.52 17.38 -10.95
N ARG A 273 2.65 17.00 -9.66
CA ARG A 273 3.93 17.08 -8.95
C ARG A 273 4.08 15.98 -7.91
N THR A 274 5.31 15.48 -7.79
CA THR A 274 5.77 14.80 -6.58
C THR A 274 6.18 15.88 -5.58
N ARG A 275 5.73 15.76 -4.31
CA ARG A 275 5.97 16.78 -3.29
C ARG A 275 6.46 16.18 -1.99
N GLY A 276 7.40 16.89 -1.34
CA GLY A 276 7.87 16.63 0.01
C GLY A 276 7.40 17.69 0.98
N TYR A 277 6.73 17.26 2.05
CA TYR A 277 6.22 18.14 3.11
C TYR A 277 6.94 17.89 4.42
N ASN A 278 7.13 18.94 5.20
CA ASN A 278 7.56 18.80 6.59
C ASN A 278 6.50 18.03 7.39
N PHE A 279 6.91 16.96 8.06
CA PHE A 279 5.99 16.09 8.78
C PHE A 279 5.28 16.81 9.94
N GLN A 280 5.97 17.70 10.68
CA GLN A 280 5.42 18.39 11.84
C GLN A 280 4.49 19.57 11.49
N SER A 281 4.80 20.29 10.38
CA SER A 281 4.10 21.53 10.06
C SER A 281 3.22 21.47 8.82
N GLY A 282 3.39 20.45 7.95
CA GLY A 282 2.73 20.39 6.65
C GLY A 282 3.28 21.39 5.62
N GLU A 283 4.36 22.11 5.93
CA GLU A 283 5.01 23.03 5.00
C GLU A 283 5.57 22.29 3.79
N LEU A 284 5.30 22.81 2.58
CA LEU A 284 5.90 22.30 1.34
C LEU A 284 7.40 22.64 1.32
N LEU A 285 8.24 21.62 1.30
CA LEU A 285 9.69 21.76 1.30
C LEU A 285 10.26 21.80 -0.13
N TRP A 286 9.79 20.90 -0.97
CA TRP A 286 10.20 20.77 -2.35
C TRP A 286 9.10 20.13 -3.20
N GLU A 287 9.17 20.35 -4.51
CA GLU A 287 8.33 19.69 -5.49
C GLU A 287 9.07 19.40 -6.79
N ALA A 288 8.63 18.37 -7.52
CA ALA A 288 9.15 18.00 -8.83
C ALA A 288 8.01 17.64 -9.78
N GLY A 289 8.04 18.20 -10.97
CA GLY A 289 7.11 17.88 -12.06
C GLY A 289 7.50 16.61 -12.82
N GLY A 290 6.71 16.28 -13.84
CA GLY A 290 7.05 15.26 -14.85
C GLY A 290 6.19 14.01 -14.80
N LEU A 291 5.44 13.74 -13.74
CA LEU A 291 4.43 12.68 -13.73
C LEU A 291 3.20 13.10 -14.56
N TYR A 292 2.34 12.14 -14.83
CA TYR A 292 1.12 12.34 -15.63
C TYR A 292 -0.10 11.81 -14.88
N MET A 293 -1.29 12.09 -15.44
CA MET A 293 -2.59 11.74 -14.87
C MET A 293 -2.71 10.24 -14.53
N ASN A 294 -3.59 9.94 -13.60
CA ASN A 294 -3.82 8.63 -13.00
C ASN A 294 -2.59 8.10 -12.26
N THR A 295 -2.00 8.93 -11.40
CA THR A 295 -0.91 8.50 -10.52
C THR A 295 -1.46 7.59 -9.42
N ILE A 296 -1.09 6.31 -9.49
CA ILE A 296 -1.53 5.24 -8.59
C ILE A 296 -0.37 4.71 -7.75
N PRO A 297 0.83 4.44 -8.32
CA PRO A 297 1.94 3.86 -7.57
C PRO A 297 2.36 4.71 -6.39
N THR A 298 2.48 4.06 -5.23
CA THR A 298 3.09 4.64 -4.03
C THR A 298 4.58 4.92 -4.29
N PRO A 299 5.13 6.06 -3.84
CA PRO A 299 6.56 6.33 -3.90
C PRO A 299 7.38 5.24 -3.19
N VAL A 300 8.60 5.01 -3.65
CA VAL A 300 9.58 4.16 -2.95
C VAL A 300 10.81 5.00 -2.66
N PHE A 301 11.34 4.90 -1.45
CA PHE A 301 12.46 5.70 -0.99
C PHE A 301 13.64 4.85 -0.53
N LYS A 302 14.85 5.26 -0.90
CA LYS A 302 16.09 4.70 -0.36
C LYS A 302 17.22 5.73 -0.48
N ASP A 303 17.99 5.87 0.59
CA ASP A 303 19.28 6.62 0.62
C ASP A 303 19.17 8.04 0.00
N GLY A 304 18.13 8.80 0.35
CA GLY A 304 17.92 10.16 -0.13
C GLY A 304 17.40 10.27 -1.57
N VAL A 305 16.96 9.15 -2.17
CA VAL A 305 16.35 9.12 -3.50
C VAL A 305 14.93 8.56 -3.42
N VAL A 306 13.97 9.25 -4.03
CA VAL A 306 12.61 8.75 -4.20
C VAL A 306 12.38 8.30 -5.64
N TYR A 307 11.73 7.14 -5.79
CA TYR A 307 11.34 6.57 -7.07
C TYR A 307 9.82 6.67 -7.21
N VAL A 308 9.37 7.30 -8.27
CA VAL A 308 7.95 7.56 -8.55
C VAL A 308 7.60 7.16 -9.96
N ALA A 309 6.32 6.84 -10.21
CA ALA A 309 5.85 6.46 -11.53
C ALA A 309 4.40 6.88 -11.77
N SER A 310 4.08 7.11 -13.04
CA SER A 310 2.71 7.20 -13.55
C SER A 310 2.64 6.49 -14.90
N GLY A 311 1.57 5.72 -15.13
CA GLY A 311 1.53 4.76 -16.26
C GLY A 311 0.38 4.91 -17.24
N TYR A 312 -0.43 5.98 -17.17
CA TYR A 312 -1.56 6.20 -18.05
C TYR A 312 -1.27 7.29 -19.08
N GLN A 313 -1.65 7.08 -20.36
CA GLN A 313 -1.40 7.94 -21.54
C GLN A 313 0.09 8.20 -21.79
N LYS A 314 0.73 9.04 -20.98
CA LYS A 314 2.19 9.20 -20.97
C LYS A 314 2.74 8.47 -19.78
N THR A 315 3.60 7.51 -20.02
CA THR A 315 4.22 6.70 -18.97
C THR A 315 5.52 7.35 -18.55
N VAL A 316 5.70 7.57 -17.25
CA VAL A 316 6.92 8.17 -16.70
C VAL A 316 7.30 7.45 -15.40
N MET A 317 8.59 7.21 -15.22
CA MET A 317 9.22 6.80 -13.98
C MET A 317 10.43 7.67 -13.74
N GLN A 318 10.59 8.19 -12.53
CA GLN A 318 11.70 9.09 -12.18
C GLN A 318 12.39 8.62 -10.90
N ALA A 319 13.70 8.88 -10.84
CA ALA A 319 14.47 8.90 -9.59
C ALA A 319 14.79 10.37 -9.26
N ILE A 320 14.37 10.80 -8.09
CA ILE A 320 14.51 12.18 -7.62
C ILE A 320 15.37 12.19 -6.37
N ARG A 321 16.51 12.89 -6.40
CA ARG A 321 17.33 13.14 -5.21
C ARG A 321 16.61 14.16 -4.35
N VAL A 322 16.25 13.75 -3.14
CA VAL A 322 15.52 14.60 -2.19
C VAL A 322 16.39 15.14 -1.08
N THR A 323 17.62 14.60 -0.91
CA THR A 323 18.63 15.16 -0.04
C THR A 323 19.00 16.56 -0.50
N GLY A 324 18.87 17.57 0.38
CA GLY A 324 19.10 18.96 0.08
C GLY A 324 18.07 19.63 -0.82
N ALA A 325 17.02 18.94 -1.28
CA ALA A 325 16.01 19.49 -2.18
C ALA A 325 15.20 20.61 -1.51
N LYS A 326 14.99 21.72 -2.25
CA LYS A 326 14.19 22.86 -1.83
C LYS A 326 13.49 23.52 -3.02
N GLY A 327 12.24 23.93 -2.83
CA GLY A 327 11.45 24.59 -3.88
C GLY A 327 11.20 23.68 -5.08
N ASP A 328 11.08 24.24 -6.27
CA ASP A 328 10.85 23.46 -7.51
C ASP A 328 12.18 22.89 -8.05
N VAL A 329 12.29 21.57 -8.07
CA VAL A 329 13.49 20.86 -8.56
C VAL A 329 13.24 20.17 -9.91
N THR A 330 12.19 20.53 -10.64
CA THR A 330 11.73 19.84 -11.88
C THR A 330 12.82 19.72 -12.93
N ASP A 331 13.52 20.80 -13.25
CA ASP A 331 14.52 20.88 -14.31
C ASP A 331 15.95 21.02 -13.76
N THR A 332 16.21 20.37 -12.62
CA THR A 332 17.52 20.40 -11.96
C THR A 332 18.19 19.02 -11.98
N ASP A 333 19.44 18.95 -11.52
CA ASP A 333 20.18 17.70 -11.34
C ASP A 333 19.63 16.81 -10.20
N ALA A 334 18.61 17.27 -9.48
CA ALA A 334 17.85 16.46 -8.55
C ALA A 334 17.08 15.33 -9.28
N ILE A 335 16.67 15.55 -10.54
CA ILE A 335 16.13 14.46 -11.38
C ILE A 335 17.30 13.63 -11.91
N ILE A 336 17.64 12.58 -11.18
CA ILE A 336 18.82 11.72 -11.48
C ILE A 336 18.64 11.03 -12.84
N TRP A 337 17.45 10.47 -13.06
CA TRP A 337 17.07 9.87 -14.33
C TRP A 337 15.54 9.82 -14.49
N GLN A 338 15.11 9.72 -15.75
CA GLN A 338 13.72 9.57 -16.15
C GLN A 338 13.58 8.52 -17.25
N ARG A 339 12.52 7.71 -17.16
CA ARG A 339 12.16 6.72 -18.18
C ARG A 339 10.70 6.87 -18.61
N GLN A 340 10.45 6.55 -19.89
CA GLN A 340 9.10 6.60 -20.49
C GLN A 340 8.66 5.24 -21.08
N LYS A 341 9.54 4.24 -21.05
CA LYS A 341 9.27 2.89 -21.57
C LYS A 341 9.30 1.89 -20.42
N ASP A 342 8.40 0.89 -20.52
CA ASP A 342 8.29 -0.25 -19.59
C ASP A 342 7.97 0.16 -18.14
N VAL A 343 7.28 1.27 -17.97
CA VAL A 343 6.92 1.89 -16.69
C VAL A 343 5.67 1.21 -16.11
N PRO A 344 5.57 1.06 -14.78
CA PRO A 344 4.37 0.53 -14.14
C PRO A 344 3.17 1.48 -14.28
N TYR A 345 1.96 0.93 -14.09
CA TYR A 345 0.73 1.71 -14.07
C TYR A 345 0.02 1.61 -12.71
N THR A 346 -0.67 0.51 -12.41
CA THR A 346 -1.35 0.33 -11.12
C THR A 346 -0.41 -0.17 -10.02
N PRO A 347 0.41 -1.22 -10.26
CA PRO A 347 1.32 -1.71 -9.22
C PRO A 347 2.38 -0.69 -8.85
N SER A 348 2.64 -0.53 -7.56
CA SER A 348 3.77 0.25 -7.06
C SER A 348 5.11 -0.43 -7.40
N LEU A 349 6.17 0.37 -7.46
CA LEU A 349 7.54 -0.14 -7.59
C LEU A 349 7.93 -0.94 -6.35
N LEU A 350 8.88 -1.86 -6.50
CA LEU A 350 9.56 -2.52 -5.39
C LEU A 350 11.07 -2.31 -5.56
N LEU A 351 11.69 -1.71 -4.57
CA LEU A 351 13.14 -1.60 -4.50
C LEU A 351 13.65 -2.63 -3.48
N TYR A 352 14.21 -3.73 -3.96
CA TYR A 352 14.63 -4.84 -3.13
C TYR A 352 15.96 -5.42 -3.59
N ASN A 353 16.92 -5.59 -2.65
CA ASN A 353 18.28 -6.07 -2.94
C ASN A 353 18.97 -5.29 -4.07
N ASP A 354 18.89 -3.95 -4.00
CA ASP A 354 19.48 -3.02 -4.97
C ASP A 354 18.98 -3.19 -6.42
N VAL A 355 17.78 -3.72 -6.58
CA VAL A 355 17.08 -3.84 -7.87
C VAL A 355 15.71 -3.18 -7.76
N LEU A 356 15.37 -2.34 -8.74
CA LEU A 356 14.07 -1.71 -8.84
C LEU A 356 13.18 -2.52 -9.78
N TYR A 357 12.08 -3.08 -9.26
CA TYR A 357 11.11 -3.90 -10.01
C TYR A 357 9.90 -3.07 -10.39
N GLY A 358 9.49 -3.14 -11.66
CA GLY A 358 8.31 -2.46 -12.21
C GLY A 358 7.47 -3.39 -13.07
N LEU A 359 6.13 -3.32 -12.91
CA LEU A 359 5.14 -4.13 -13.62
C LEU A 359 4.39 -3.27 -14.65
N LYS A 360 4.73 -3.46 -15.93
CA LYS A 360 4.24 -2.62 -17.02
C LYS A 360 2.74 -2.77 -17.28
N SER A 361 2.03 -1.65 -17.26
CA SER A 361 0.70 -1.49 -17.88
C SER A 361 -0.32 -2.57 -17.48
N ASN A 362 -0.25 -3.09 -16.27
CA ASN A 362 -1.17 -4.10 -15.73
C ASN A 362 -1.23 -5.43 -16.52
N LYS A 363 -0.25 -5.69 -17.37
CA LYS A 363 -0.25 -6.84 -18.31
C LYS A 363 0.58 -8.04 -17.84
N GLY A 364 1.11 -8.05 -16.64
CA GLY A 364 2.01 -9.11 -16.16
C GLY A 364 3.34 -9.13 -16.94
N ILE A 365 3.89 -7.98 -17.23
CA ILE A 365 5.22 -7.80 -17.84
C ILE A 365 6.11 -7.13 -16.80
N LEU A 366 7.16 -7.83 -16.40
CA LEU A 366 8.14 -7.37 -15.42
C LEU A 366 9.35 -6.75 -16.12
N SER A 367 9.82 -5.65 -15.58
CA SER A 367 11.13 -5.05 -15.90
C SER A 367 11.88 -4.77 -14.61
N CYS A 368 13.20 -4.97 -14.65
CA CYS A 368 14.08 -4.74 -13.51
C CYS A 368 15.18 -3.78 -13.90
N TYR A 369 15.41 -2.80 -13.03
CA TYR A 369 16.27 -1.67 -13.32
C TYR A 369 17.37 -1.54 -12.27
N ASN A 370 18.49 -0.99 -12.72
CA ASN A 370 19.48 -0.39 -11.84
C ASN A 370 18.87 0.87 -11.20
N PRO A 371 18.70 0.96 -9.88
CA PRO A 371 18.09 2.13 -9.25
C PRO A 371 18.92 3.42 -9.43
N THR A 372 20.23 3.31 -9.59
CA THR A 372 21.12 4.47 -9.73
C THR A 372 21.08 5.08 -11.14
N SER A 373 21.05 4.24 -12.20
CA SER A 373 21.10 4.72 -13.58
C SER A 373 19.73 4.66 -14.31
N GLY A 374 18.77 3.92 -13.77
CA GLY A 374 17.49 3.63 -14.45
C GLY A 374 17.62 2.65 -15.61
N GLU A 375 18.79 2.10 -15.91
CA GLU A 375 19.00 1.12 -16.96
C GLU A 375 18.41 -0.24 -16.63
N LEU A 376 18.00 -0.99 -17.65
CA LEU A 376 17.49 -2.34 -17.47
C LEU A 376 18.61 -3.31 -17.11
N TYR A 377 18.42 -4.07 -16.02
CA TYR A 377 19.15 -5.32 -15.80
C TYR A 377 18.55 -6.43 -16.68
N TYR A 378 17.20 -6.55 -16.69
CA TYR A 378 16.47 -7.47 -17.56
C TYR A 378 15.02 -7.01 -17.76
N GLY A 379 14.39 -7.56 -18.78
CA GLY A 379 13.03 -7.23 -19.18
C GLY A 379 12.96 -6.38 -20.46
N PRO A 380 11.76 -6.11 -20.97
CA PRO A 380 10.44 -6.53 -20.46
C PRO A 380 10.24 -8.05 -20.55
N GLN A 381 9.96 -8.69 -19.42
CA GLN A 381 9.79 -10.13 -19.30
C GLN A 381 8.32 -10.47 -19.02
N ARG A 382 7.69 -11.29 -19.87
CA ARG A 382 6.36 -11.82 -19.63
C ARG A 382 6.39 -12.81 -18.45
N LEU A 383 5.57 -12.58 -17.43
CA LEU A 383 5.39 -13.50 -16.33
C LEU A 383 4.52 -14.70 -16.77
N PRO A 384 4.96 -15.95 -16.50
CA PRO A 384 4.22 -17.13 -16.93
C PRO A 384 2.84 -17.17 -16.26
N GLY A 385 1.82 -17.61 -17.01
CA GLY A 385 0.45 -17.78 -16.53
C GLY A 385 -0.30 -16.51 -16.13
N ILE A 386 0.35 -15.37 -15.89
CA ILE A 386 -0.29 -14.13 -15.46
C ILE A 386 -0.89 -13.39 -16.66
N LYS A 387 -2.22 -13.22 -16.65
CA LYS A 387 -2.97 -12.52 -17.72
C LYS A 387 -3.08 -11.00 -17.46
N GLY A 388 -3.12 -10.60 -16.19
CA GLY A 388 -3.17 -9.21 -15.74
C GLY A 388 -2.67 -9.11 -14.31
N ILE A 389 -2.26 -7.90 -13.88
CA ILE A 389 -1.72 -7.67 -12.54
C ILE A 389 -2.05 -6.27 -12.06
N PHE A 390 -2.68 -6.16 -10.88
CA PHE A 390 -2.92 -4.89 -10.17
C PHE A 390 -2.14 -4.87 -8.84
N ALA A 391 -1.94 -6.05 -8.27
CA ALA A 391 -1.18 -6.22 -7.04
C ALA A 391 0.26 -5.71 -7.18
N SER A 392 0.72 -4.95 -6.20
CA SER A 392 2.12 -4.53 -6.10
C SER A 392 3.00 -5.72 -5.69
N PRO A 393 4.22 -5.83 -6.23
CA PRO A 393 5.16 -6.87 -5.83
C PRO A 393 5.60 -6.68 -4.39
N VAL A 394 5.89 -7.79 -3.70
CA VAL A 394 6.46 -7.80 -2.35
C VAL A 394 7.72 -8.65 -2.29
N GLY A 395 8.65 -8.26 -1.42
CA GLY A 395 9.95 -8.89 -1.25
C GLY A 395 10.10 -9.57 0.11
N ALA A 396 10.60 -10.80 0.13
CA ALA A 396 10.99 -11.50 1.36
C ALA A 396 12.01 -12.60 1.06
N SER A 397 12.97 -12.81 1.95
CA SER A 397 13.95 -13.93 1.90
C SER A 397 14.64 -14.12 0.54
N GLY A 398 15.07 -13.01 -0.10
CA GLY A 398 15.72 -13.04 -1.40
C GLY A 398 14.79 -13.39 -2.58
N ARG A 399 13.48 -13.26 -2.40
CA ARG A 399 12.45 -13.60 -3.40
C ARG A 399 11.50 -12.44 -3.62
N VAL A 400 10.92 -12.37 -4.82
CA VAL A 400 9.84 -11.43 -5.17
C VAL A 400 8.60 -12.22 -5.51
N TYR A 401 7.48 -11.86 -4.87
CA TYR A 401 6.17 -12.48 -5.00
C TYR A 401 5.28 -11.60 -5.88
N LEU A 402 4.74 -12.17 -6.92
CA LEU A 402 3.98 -11.50 -7.98
C LEU A 402 2.62 -12.18 -8.12
N ILE A 403 1.54 -11.45 -7.79
CA ILE A 403 0.18 -12.00 -7.72
C ILE A 403 -0.63 -11.50 -8.92
N GLY A 404 -0.98 -12.40 -9.82
CA GLY A 404 -1.80 -12.09 -10.99
C GLY A 404 -3.29 -12.08 -10.69
N ARG A 405 -4.05 -11.32 -11.47
CA ARG A 405 -5.50 -11.18 -11.32
C ARG A 405 -6.28 -12.49 -11.47
N ASN A 406 -5.77 -13.41 -12.25
CA ASN A 406 -6.43 -14.69 -12.59
C ASN A 406 -6.07 -15.86 -11.67
N GLY A 407 -5.68 -15.60 -10.43
CA GLY A 407 -5.30 -16.62 -9.45
C GLY A 407 -3.89 -17.17 -9.60
N THR A 408 -3.23 -16.92 -10.73
CA THR A 408 -1.84 -17.33 -10.95
C THR A 408 -0.89 -16.40 -10.22
N SER A 409 0.06 -16.96 -9.49
CA SER A 409 1.12 -16.22 -8.81
C SER A 409 2.48 -16.77 -9.23
N VAL A 410 3.46 -15.88 -9.34
CA VAL A 410 4.84 -16.22 -9.71
C VAL A 410 5.79 -15.78 -8.61
N VAL A 411 6.68 -16.68 -8.20
CA VAL A 411 7.77 -16.36 -7.27
C VAL A 411 9.07 -16.41 -8.05
N ILE A 412 9.86 -15.33 -7.98
CA ILE A 412 11.16 -15.23 -8.63
C ILE A 412 12.27 -14.99 -7.61
N THR A 413 13.52 -15.29 -7.98
CA THR A 413 14.66 -14.79 -7.20
C THR A 413 14.76 -13.28 -7.29
N SER A 414 15.12 -12.60 -6.20
CA SER A 414 15.56 -11.21 -6.29
C SER A 414 16.97 -11.14 -6.92
N GLY A 415 17.25 -10.02 -7.62
CA GLY A 415 18.57 -9.76 -8.20
C GLY A 415 18.51 -9.35 -9.67
N GLN A 416 19.68 -9.26 -10.29
CA GLN A 416 19.89 -8.70 -11.64
C GLN A 416 19.60 -9.70 -12.78
N SER A 417 19.17 -10.93 -12.47
CA SER A 417 18.82 -11.95 -13.46
C SER A 417 17.44 -12.54 -13.18
N TYR A 418 16.69 -12.82 -14.25
CA TYR A 418 15.36 -13.39 -14.15
C TYR A 418 15.40 -14.90 -13.94
N LYS A 419 14.86 -15.37 -12.82
CA LYS A 419 14.71 -16.80 -12.55
C LYS A 419 13.39 -17.06 -11.82
N VAL A 420 12.50 -17.83 -12.42
CA VAL A 420 11.28 -18.31 -11.79
C VAL A 420 11.61 -19.46 -10.85
N LEU A 421 11.11 -19.37 -9.61
CA LEU A 421 11.22 -20.40 -8.58
C LEU A 421 9.96 -21.27 -8.54
N ALA A 422 8.78 -20.64 -8.71
CA ALA A 422 7.51 -21.33 -8.70
C ALA A 422 6.43 -20.56 -9.45
N GLU A 423 5.48 -21.34 -10.00
CA GLU A 423 4.18 -20.87 -10.48
C GLU A 423 3.11 -21.51 -9.61
N ASN A 424 2.24 -20.70 -9.03
CA ASN A 424 1.22 -21.09 -8.06
C ASN A 424 -0.16 -20.74 -8.59
N ASN A 425 -1.19 -21.44 -8.14
CA ASN A 425 -2.55 -21.16 -8.55
C ASN A 425 -3.54 -21.32 -7.39
N LEU A 426 -4.45 -20.35 -7.26
CA LEU A 426 -5.61 -20.39 -6.37
C LEU A 426 -6.88 -20.18 -7.19
N ASN A 427 -8.00 -20.75 -6.74
CA ASN A 427 -9.27 -20.66 -7.45
C ASN A 427 -10.06 -19.42 -7.06
N ASP A 428 -9.44 -18.24 -7.25
CA ASP A 428 -10.02 -16.92 -7.01
C ASP A 428 -9.35 -15.90 -7.92
N ASP A 429 -9.91 -14.68 -8.00
CA ASP A 429 -9.29 -13.54 -8.66
C ASP A 429 -8.67 -12.60 -7.62
N PHE A 430 -7.55 -11.92 -7.96
CA PHE A 430 -6.80 -11.08 -7.01
C PHE A 430 -6.45 -9.74 -7.62
N ASP A 431 -6.85 -8.66 -6.95
CA ASP A 431 -6.45 -7.29 -7.26
C ASP A 431 -5.64 -6.65 -6.11
N ALA A 432 -5.82 -7.16 -4.89
CA ALA A 432 -5.11 -6.72 -3.71
C ALA A 432 -3.64 -7.18 -3.69
N SER A 433 -2.77 -6.33 -3.17
CA SER A 433 -1.37 -6.70 -2.93
C SER A 433 -1.25 -7.64 -1.73
N PRO A 434 -0.31 -8.59 -1.75
CA PRO A 434 -0.10 -9.51 -0.65
C PRO A 434 0.43 -8.79 0.60
N ALA A 435 0.16 -9.37 1.77
CA ALA A 435 0.80 -9.01 3.02
C ALA A 435 1.61 -10.20 3.53
N ILE A 436 2.80 -9.93 4.07
CA ILE A 436 3.71 -10.95 4.57
C ILE A 436 4.01 -10.68 6.04
N THR A 437 3.95 -11.71 6.87
CA THR A 437 4.45 -11.62 8.24
C THR A 437 5.00 -12.97 8.67
N ARG A 438 6.20 -12.98 9.25
CA ARG A 438 6.92 -14.21 9.57
C ARG A 438 6.98 -15.14 8.35
N ASN A 439 6.44 -16.36 8.44
CA ASN A 439 6.46 -17.36 7.38
C ASN A 439 5.08 -17.51 6.70
N GLU A 440 4.25 -16.50 6.75
CA GLU A 440 2.88 -16.51 6.22
C GLU A 440 2.69 -15.40 5.18
N ILE A 441 1.93 -15.73 4.12
CA ILE A 441 1.45 -14.78 3.11
C ILE A 441 -0.06 -14.71 3.23
N TYR A 442 -0.60 -13.50 3.28
CA TYR A 442 -2.03 -13.26 3.26
C TYR A 442 -2.43 -12.67 1.92
N LEU A 443 -3.37 -13.34 1.25
CA LEU A 443 -3.88 -12.94 -0.05
C LEU A 443 -5.38 -12.68 0.05
N ARG A 444 -5.79 -11.47 -0.26
CA ARG A 444 -7.20 -11.15 -0.42
C ARG A 444 -7.61 -11.38 -1.86
N GLY A 445 -8.41 -12.42 -2.09
CA GLY A 445 -9.13 -12.63 -3.35
C GLY A 445 -10.46 -11.88 -3.39
N HIS A 446 -11.17 -12.01 -4.49
CA HIS A 446 -12.53 -11.46 -4.63
C HIS A 446 -13.53 -12.16 -3.72
N LYS A 447 -13.31 -13.46 -3.42
CA LYS A 447 -14.24 -14.30 -2.64
C LYS A 447 -13.68 -14.65 -1.25
N TYR A 448 -12.38 -14.87 -1.16
CA TYR A 448 -11.76 -15.43 0.04
C TYR A 448 -10.53 -14.65 0.49
N LEU A 449 -10.31 -14.64 1.79
CA LEU A 449 -9.01 -14.35 2.40
C LEU A 449 -8.28 -15.67 2.57
N TYR A 450 -7.04 -15.73 2.09
CA TYR A 450 -6.17 -16.90 2.19
C TYR A 450 -5.02 -16.61 3.13
N CYS A 451 -4.65 -17.60 3.93
CA CYS A 451 -3.36 -17.69 4.61
C CYS A 451 -2.55 -18.81 3.98
N ILE A 452 -1.41 -18.44 3.41
CA ILE A 452 -0.45 -19.36 2.81
C ILE A 452 0.70 -19.56 3.79
N ALA A 453 0.88 -20.76 4.28
CA ALA A 453 1.91 -21.16 5.24
C ALA A 453 2.28 -22.63 5.07
N LYS A 454 3.50 -23.01 5.52
CA LYS A 454 3.91 -24.43 5.62
C LYS A 454 3.24 -25.10 6.80
#